data_cdd72d4b03a650b5fcc2e023ac0143ae
#
_entry.id   cdd72d4b03a650b5fcc2e023ac0143ae
#
_cell.length_a   1.000
_cell.length_b   1.000
_cell.length_c   1.000
_cell.angle_alpha   90.00
_cell.angle_beta   90.00
_cell.angle_gamma   90.00
#
_symmetry.space_group_name_H-M   'P 1'
#
loop_
_entity.id
_entity.type
_entity.pdbx_description
1 polymer ?
#
loop_
_entity_poly.entity_id
_entity_poly.type
_entity_poly.pdbx_seq_one_letter_code
_entity_poly.pdbx_strand_id
1 'polypeptide(L)'
;MNKKITRRQFTTGAAVAGAAATLGTLPSGSVFAQAKKPTVAFFVKNVTNPFWKACRIGAEKAAKDLNLDLEVVAPTKPDNIEEQTRLVEDWIVKKPDAFVFVPVDFKALVPSIQKVNKAGIPVIGYNNRMTDIEQVTYIGSDDEVFEYEMCKYLFNSMGGKGKVVHIDGVPAAFTAQKRKLGFEKAVKENPGIEVLASQPGLYRRLPATQVFENLMQRFPEIDAVVSANDDMAVGIVEALHAAGRGGKTKVVGIDGIPDAIQAIAEGKMFATADFSGHDQSYLAVQAAAKHLKGEKVPAEIMLPVFIIDKNNVGSVSKTPEDRAIPSWDKSVGKV
;
A
#
# COMPACT_ATOMS: atom_id res chain seq x y z
N MET A 1 -4.56 -28.56 -70.78
CA MET A 1 -3.52 -28.34 -71.85
C MET A 1 -2.60 -27.23 -71.44
N ASN A 2 -1.31 -27.54 -71.38
CA ASN A 2 -0.16 -26.72 -71.03
C ASN A 2 -0.05 -25.46 -71.87
N LYS A 3 0.49 -24.34 -71.27
CA LYS A 3 1.67 -23.71 -71.84
C LYS A 3 2.32 -22.77 -70.81
N LYS A 4 3.55 -23.17 -70.41
CA LYS A 4 4.59 -22.29 -69.88
C LYS A 4 5.03 -21.27 -70.89
N ILE A 5 5.31 -20.01 -70.49
CA ILE A 5 6.15 -19.11 -71.30
C ILE A 5 7.23 -18.52 -70.37
N THR A 6 8.45 -18.72 -70.84
CA THR A 6 9.74 -18.39 -70.24
C THR A 6 10.16 -16.96 -70.53
N ARG A 7 11.10 -16.46 -69.63
CA ARG A 7 11.92 -15.26 -69.75
C ARG A 7 12.56 -15.11 -71.14
N ARG A 8 12.57 -13.92 -71.73
CA ARG A 8 13.81 -13.24 -72.25
C ARG A 8 13.45 -12.13 -73.23
N GLN A 9 14.18 -10.99 -73.04
CA GLN A 9 14.62 -10.01 -74.04
C GLN A 9 13.61 -9.02 -74.65
N PHE A 10 13.80 -7.76 -74.36
CA PHE A 10 14.21 -6.83 -75.44
C PHE A 10 14.94 -5.62 -74.85
N THR A 11 16.13 -5.44 -75.35
CA THR A 11 17.01 -4.26 -75.22
C THR A 11 16.75 -3.28 -76.38
N THR A 12 17.12 -2.03 -76.13
CA THR A 12 17.50 -0.92 -77.05
C THR A 12 16.43 0.02 -77.55
N GLY A 13 16.72 1.30 -77.27
CA GLY A 13 16.22 2.47 -77.97
C GLY A 13 16.40 3.76 -77.16
N ALA A 14 17.52 4.43 -77.40
CA ALA A 14 17.89 5.73 -76.85
C ALA A 14 17.08 6.87 -77.45
N ALA A 15 16.72 7.89 -76.65
CA ALA A 15 16.73 9.31 -77.09
C ALA A 15 16.65 10.27 -75.89
N VAL A 16 17.57 11.20 -75.89
CA VAL A 16 17.82 12.29 -74.94
C VAL A 16 16.70 13.31 -74.98
N ALA A 17 16.19 13.77 -73.82
CA ALA A 17 15.69 15.10 -73.64
C ALA A 17 15.84 15.50 -72.17
N GLY A 18 16.68 16.47 -71.91
CA GLY A 18 16.95 17.01 -70.59
C GLY A 18 15.75 17.76 -69.98
N ALA A 19 15.47 17.48 -68.75
CA ALA A 19 14.71 18.35 -67.89
C ALA A 19 15.36 18.28 -66.49
N ALA A 20 15.87 19.42 -66.04
CA ALA A 20 16.42 19.63 -64.72
C ALA A 20 15.30 19.40 -63.69
N ALA A 21 15.29 18.25 -63.02
CA ALA A 21 14.49 17.99 -61.84
C ALA A 21 15.25 18.47 -60.64
N THR A 22 14.83 19.56 -60.03
CA THR A 22 15.22 19.98 -58.70
C THR A 22 14.92 18.85 -57.71
N LEU A 23 16.00 18.27 -57.15
CA LEU A 23 15.94 17.37 -56.02
C LEU A 23 15.40 18.16 -54.82
N GLY A 24 14.08 18.17 -54.66
CA GLY A 24 13.44 18.55 -53.42
C GLY A 24 13.88 17.56 -52.35
N THR A 25 14.72 18.01 -51.44
CA THR A 25 15.04 17.30 -50.20
C THR A 25 13.72 17.17 -49.43
N LEU A 26 13.10 15.99 -49.45
CA LEU A 26 12.07 15.62 -48.49
C LEU A 26 12.66 15.78 -47.10
N PRO A 27 12.03 16.57 -46.21
CA PRO A 27 12.49 16.59 -44.85
C PRO A 27 12.34 15.16 -44.32
N SER A 28 13.46 14.54 -43.95
CA SER A 28 13.47 13.31 -43.16
C SER A 28 12.68 13.61 -41.89
N GLY A 29 11.39 13.30 -41.90
CA GLY A 29 10.60 13.30 -40.69
C GLY A 29 11.28 12.34 -39.71
N SER A 30 12.01 12.90 -38.76
CA SER A 30 12.44 12.17 -37.60
C SER A 30 11.18 11.60 -36.96
N VAL A 31 10.93 10.33 -37.18
CA VAL A 31 9.99 9.57 -36.38
C VAL A 31 10.57 9.65 -34.97
N PHE A 32 10.11 10.61 -34.17
CA PHE A 32 10.37 10.61 -32.74
C PHE A 32 9.76 9.30 -32.23
N ALA A 33 10.59 8.29 -32.05
CA ALA A 33 10.23 7.11 -31.30
C ALA A 33 9.74 7.64 -29.94
N GLN A 34 8.45 7.52 -29.68
CA GLN A 34 7.88 7.92 -28.42
C GLN A 34 8.65 7.13 -27.35
N ALA A 35 9.41 7.84 -26.50
CA ALA A 35 10.21 7.22 -25.49
C ALA A 35 9.30 6.30 -24.65
N LYS A 36 9.67 5.02 -24.53
CA LYS A 36 8.92 4.04 -23.76
C LYS A 36 8.78 4.58 -22.34
N LYS A 37 7.55 4.60 -21.83
CA LYS A 37 7.32 4.97 -20.44
C LYS A 37 8.02 4.01 -19.50
N PRO A 38 8.65 4.49 -18.42
CA PRO A 38 9.20 3.60 -17.42
C PRO A 38 8.10 2.73 -16.79
N THR A 39 8.40 1.45 -16.62
CA THR A 39 7.48 0.46 -16.04
C THR A 39 7.81 0.26 -14.56
N VAL A 40 6.83 0.44 -13.69
CA VAL A 40 6.95 0.21 -12.25
C VAL A 40 6.13 -1.01 -11.85
N ALA A 41 6.77 -2.01 -11.24
CA ALA A 41 6.09 -3.14 -10.62
C ALA A 41 5.69 -2.74 -9.18
N PHE A 42 4.39 -2.58 -8.94
CA PHE A 42 3.84 -2.17 -7.66
C PHE A 42 3.23 -3.37 -6.93
N PHE A 43 3.83 -3.78 -5.84
CA PHE A 43 3.41 -4.94 -5.07
C PHE A 43 2.47 -4.56 -3.94
N VAL A 44 1.37 -5.32 -3.77
CA VAL A 44 0.48 -5.30 -2.62
C VAL A 44 0.39 -6.69 -1.99
N LYS A 45 -0.04 -6.78 -0.73
CA LYS A 45 -0.06 -8.07 0.00
C LYS A 45 -1.28 -8.93 -0.32
N ASN A 46 -2.37 -8.31 -0.71
CA ASN A 46 -3.61 -8.97 -1.16
C ASN A 46 -4.54 -7.95 -1.84
N VAL A 47 -5.63 -8.43 -2.41
CA VAL A 47 -6.65 -7.60 -3.08
C VAL A 47 -7.99 -7.53 -2.33
N THR A 48 -8.07 -8.15 -1.16
CA THR A 48 -9.32 -8.28 -0.39
C THR A 48 -9.48 -7.23 0.69
N ASN A 49 -8.38 -6.78 1.31
CA ASN A 49 -8.41 -5.75 2.33
C ASN A 49 -8.53 -4.35 1.71
N PRO A 50 -9.48 -3.50 2.15
CA PRO A 50 -9.71 -2.14 1.64
C PRO A 50 -8.47 -1.23 1.68
N PHE A 51 -7.57 -1.42 2.64
CA PHE A 51 -6.30 -0.69 2.71
C PHE A 51 -5.46 -0.88 1.43
N TRP A 52 -5.34 -2.12 0.91
CA TRP A 52 -4.57 -2.38 -0.32
C TRP A 52 -5.27 -1.84 -1.57
N LYS A 53 -6.61 -1.73 -1.54
CA LYS A 53 -7.36 -1.00 -2.58
C LYS A 53 -6.97 0.48 -2.58
N ALA A 54 -6.90 1.12 -1.41
CA ALA A 54 -6.46 2.50 -1.28
C ALA A 54 -5.01 2.70 -1.75
N CYS A 55 -4.11 1.76 -1.42
CA CYS A 55 -2.73 1.76 -1.94
C CYS A 55 -2.71 1.71 -3.49
N ARG A 56 -3.51 0.83 -4.09
CA ARG A 56 -3.59 0.73 -5.55
C ARG A 56 -4.06 2.05 -6.18
N ILE A 57 -5.11 2.66 -5.65
CA ILE A 57 -5.65 3.93 -6.15
C ILE A 57 -4.58 5.04 -6.10
N GLY A 58 -3.87 5.18 -4.97
CA GLY A 58 -2.78 6.15 -4.85
C GLY A 58 -1.64 5.91 -5.83
N ALA A 59 -1.24 4.65 -6.02
CA ALA A 59 -0.19 4.27 -6.97
C ALA A 59 -0.61 4.52 -8.44
N GLU A 60 -1.83 4.12 -8.83
CA GLU A 60 -2.40 4.36 -10.16
C GLU A 60 -2.50 5.85 -10.47
N LYS A 61 -2.91 6.65 -9.48
CA LYS A 61 -2.96 8.10 -9.61
C LYS A 61 -1.58 8.70 -9.81
N ALA A 62 -0.58 8.31 -9.02
CA ALA A 62 0.80 8.77 -9.16
C ALA A 62 1.39 8.38 -10.53
N ALA A 63 1.16 7.15 -11.00
CA ALA A 63 1.63 6.69 -12.30
C ALA A 63 1.03 7.52 -13.44
N LYS A 64 -0.26 7.84 -13.37
CA LYS A 64 -0.93 8.72 -14.34
C LYS A 64 -0.34 10.13 -14.33
N ASP A 65 -0.20 10.74 -13.14
CA ASP A 65 0.29 12.10 -12.98
C ASP A 65 1.77 12.25 -13.42
N LEU A 66 2.55 11.17 -13.30
CA LEU A 66 4.00 11.14 -13.59
C LEU A 66 4.37 10.46 -14.91
N ASN A 67 3.36 10.04 -15.70
CA ASN A 67 3.53 9.38 -16.99
C ASN A 67 4.37 8.09 -16.93
N LEU A 68 4.02 7.19 -15.99
CA LEU A 68 4.61 5.86 -15.83
C LEU A 68 3.62 4.77 -16.26
N ASP A 69 4.14 3.62 -16.65
CA ASP A 69 3.37 2.39 -16.77
C ASP A 69 3.43 1.64 -15.41
N LEU A 70 2.29 1.40 -14.79
CA LEU A 70 2.19 0.74 -13.49
C LEU A 70 1.56 -0.63 -13.64
N GLU A 71 2.24 -1.64 -13.11
CA GLU A 71 1.74 -3.00 -13.06
C GLU A 71 1.52 -3.42 -11.60
N VAL A 72 0.27 -3.62 -11.23
CA VAL A 72 -0.09 -4.02 -9.86
C VAL A 72 0.09 -5.52 -9.70
N VAL A 73 0.89 -5.92 -8.72
CA VAL A 73 1.27 -7.31 -8.45
C VAL A 73 0.78 -7.73 -7.07
N ALA A 74 -0.01 -8.78 -7.00
CA ALA A 74 -0.55 -9.30 -5.74
C ALA A 74 -0.57 -10.83 -5.73
N PRO A 75 -0.32 -11.50 -4.60
CA PRO A 75 -0.61 -12.91 -4.45
C PRO A 75 -2.12 -13.15 -4.50
N THR A 76 -2.54 -14.30 -5.03
CA THR A 76 -3.96 -14.70 -5.11
C THR A 76 -4.50 -15.10 -3.75
N LYS A 77 -3.65 -15.71 -2.93
CA LYS A 77 -3.95 -16.00 -1.52
C LYS A 77 -3.39 -14.88 -0.64
N PRO A 78 -4.21 -14.28 0.23
CA PRO A 78 -3.75 -13.23 1.10
C PRO A 78 -2.49 -13.61 1.89
N ASP A 79 -1.52 -12.70 1.90
CA ASP A 79 -0.27 -12.79 2.67
C ASP A 79 0.55 -14.09 2.43
N ASN A 80 0.47 -14.67 1.22
CA ASN A 80 1.16 -15.92 0.88
C ASN A 80 2.61 -15.67 0.46
N ILE A 81 3.56 -16.18 1.27
CA ILE A 81 5.01 -15.98 1.09
C ILE A 81 5.50 -16.62 -0.21
N GLU A 82 5.09 -17.87 -0.50
CA GLU A 82 5.55 -18.61 -1.67
C GLU A 82 5.07 -17.97 -2.98
N GLU A 83 3.82 -17.51 -3.00
CA GLU A 83 3.30 -16.78 -4.16
C GLU A 83 4.03 -15.47 -4.38
N GLN A 84 4.24 -14.68 -3.31
CA GLN A 84 4.95 -13.41 -3.46
C GLN A 84 6.41 -13.62 -3.89
N THR A 85 7.07 -14.68 -3.39
CA THR A 85 8.41 -15.06 -3.84
C THR A 85 8.45 -15.33 -5.33
N ARG A 86 7.52 -16.15 -5.86
CA ARG A 86 7.43 -16.44 -7.30
C ARG A 86 7.13 -15.18 -8.12
N LEU A 87 6.20 -14.35 -7.65
CA LEU A 87 5.88 -13.08 -8.33
C LEU A 87 7.09 -12.16 -8.43
N VAL A 88 7.93 -12.08 -7.38
CA VAL A 88 9.18 -11.31 -7.44
C VAL A 88 10.12 -11.87 -8.51
N GLU A 89 10.31 -13.21 -8.56
CA GLU A 89 11.15 -13.86 -9.56
C GLU A 89 10.64 -13.64 -10.99
N ASP A 90 9.35 -13.78 -11.21
CA ASP A 90 8.71 -13.53 -12.52
C ASP A 90 8.91 -12.07 -12.97
N TRP A 91 8.84 -11.12 -12.05
CA TRP A 91 9.00 -9.71 -12.37
C TRP A 91 10.47 -9.31 -12.59
N ILE A 92 11.44 -10.00 -11.99
CA ILE A 92 12.86 -9.84 -12.34
C ILE A 92 13.07 -10.18 -13.82
N VAL A 93 12.44 -11.25 -14.34
CA VAL A 93 12.53 -11.66 -15.75
C VAL A 93 11.88 -10.62 -16.68
N LYS A 94 10.79 -9.98 -16.27
CA LYS A 94 10.12 -8.91 -17.04
C LYS A 94 10.92 -7.61 -17.10
N LYS A 95 11.91 -7.43 -16.22
CA LYS A 95 12.81 -6.27 -16.15
C LYS A 95 12.05 -4.93 -16.09
N PRO A 96 11.25 -4.66 -15.06
CA PRO A 96 10.69 -3.34 -14.86
C PRO A 96 11.79 -2.34 -14.51
N ASP A 97 11.53 -1.06 -14.68
CA ASP A 97 12.48 0.01 -14.37
C ASP A 97 12.60 0.24 -12.86
N ALA A 98 11.59 -0.11 -12.05
CA ALA A 98 11.64 -0.07 -10.59
C ALA A 98 10.65 -1.05 -9.96
N PHE A 99 10.96 -1.49 -8.73
CA PHE A 99 10.04 -2.16 -7.81
C PHE A 99 9.57 -1.17 -6.74
N VAL A 100 8.26 -1.06 -6.55
CA VAL A 100 7.65 -0.49 -5.35
C VAL A 100 7.10 -1.65 -4.55
N PHE A 101 7.71 -1.95 -3.41
CA PHE A 101 7.58 -3.25 -2.77
C PHE A 101 7.15 -3.18 -1.31
N VAL A 102 6.18 -4.01 -0.94
CA VAL A 102 5.80 -4.34 0.43
C VAL A 102 5.86 -5.86 0.64
N PRO A 103 6.62 -6.36 1.61
CA PRO A 103 6.70 -7.79 1.87
C PRO A 103 5.49 -8.29 2.67
N VAL A 104 5.02 -9.49 2.34
CA VAL A 104 4.07 -10.22 3.21
C VAL A 104 4.75 -10.68 4.50
N ASP A 105 6.02 -11.09 4.40
CA ASP A 105 6.92 -11.39 5.52
C ASP A 105 8.26 -10.67 5.29
N PHE A 106 8.62 -9.77 6.21
CA PHE A 106 9.77 -8.89 6.05
C PHE A 106 11.14 -9.59 6.20
N LYS A 107 11.16 -10.82 6.72
CA LYS A 107 12.37 -11.65 6.83
C LYS A 107 12.44 -12.68 5.69
N ALA A 108 11.35 -13.41 5.45
CA ALA A 108 11.31 -14.47 4.46
C ALA A 108 11.54 -13.95 3.02
N LEU A 109 11.14 -12.70 2.73
CA LEU A 109 11.31 -12.09 1.40
C LEU A 109 12.69 -11.44 1.17
N VAL A 110 13.57 -11.35 2.18
CA VAL A 110 14.91 -10.76 2.03
C VAL A 110 15.71 -11.41 0.90
N PRO A 111 15.82 -12.77 0.79
CA PRO A 111 16.57 -13.39 -0.30
C PRO A 111 16.01 -13.05 -1.69
N SER A 112 14.68 -12.89 -1.81
CA SER A 112 14.03 -12.54 -3.08
C SER A 112 14.37 -11.11 -3.50
N ILE A 113 14.34 -10.15 -2.57
CA ILE A 113 14.69 -8.76 -2.86
C ILE A 113 16.20 -8.60 -3.11
N GLN A 114 17.04 -9.37 -2.46
CA GLN A 114 18.47 -9.41 -2.80
C GLN A 114 18.73 -9.89 -4.24
N LYS A 115 17.85 -10.75 -4.81
CA LYS A 115 17.90 -11.10 -6.25
C LYS A 115 17.51 -9.90 -7.13
N VAL A 116 16.53 -9.10 -6.71
CA VAL A 116 16.14 -7.84 -7.40
C VAL A 116 17.32 -6.87 -7.40
N ASN A 117 17.99 -6.69 -6.24
CA ASN A 117 19.19 -5.85 -6.12
C ASN A 117 20.32 -6.32 -7.05
N LYS A 118 20.61 -7.64 -7.09
CA LYS A 118 21.60 -8.23 -8.00
C LYS A 118 21.26 -8.05 -9.48
N ALA A 119 19.96 -7.95 -9.81
CA ALA A 119 19.51 -7.65 -11.18
C ALA A 119 19.63 -6.17 -11.55
N GLY A 120 20.07 -5.31 -10.61
CA GLY A 120 20.22 -3.86 -10.81
C GLY A 120 18.90 -3.11 -10.86
N ILE A 121 17.79 -3.69 -10.38
CA ILE A 121 16.48 -3.05 -10.36
C ILE A 121 16.33 -2.27 -9.04
N PRO A 122 16.09 -0.94 -9.08
CA PRO A 122 15.92 -0.16 -7.88
C PRO A 122 14.65 -0.56 -7.12
N VAL A 123 14.75 -0.64 -5.80
CA VAL A 123 13.67 -1.01 -4.88
C VAL A 123 13.27 0.21 -4.05
N ILE A 124 11.99 0.53 -4.07
CA ILE A 124 11.36 1.49 -3.19
C ILE A 124 10.51 0.70 -2.21
N GLY A 125 10.89 0.70 -0.93
CA GLY A 125 10.13 0.04 0.13
C GLY A 125 8.97 0.91 0.60
N TYR A 126 7.84 0.30 0.92
CA TYR A 126 6.76 1.03 1.58
C TYR A 126 5.99 0.15 2.57
N ASN A 127 5.30 0.76 3.51
CA ASN A 127 4.44 0.15 4.53
C ASN A 127 5.18 -0.80 5.49
N ASN A 128 5.53 -2.01 5.09
CA ASN A 128 6.31 -2.96 5.89
C ASN A 128 7.80 -2.78 5.62
N ARG A 129 8.55 -2.34 6.63
CA ARG A 129 10.00 -2.15 6.52
C ARG A 129 10.73 -3.48 6.36
N MET A 130 11.72 -3.51 5.49
CA MET A 130 12.71 -4.59 5.39
C MET A 130 14.08 -4.08 5.80
N THR A 131 14.88 -4.97 6.37
CA THR A 131 16.32 -4.81 6.61
C THR A 131 17.11 -5.74 5.70
N ASP A 132 18.42 -5.61 5.64
CA ASP A 132 19.33 -6.50 4.90
C ASP A 132 19.06 -6.56 3.38
N ILE A 133 18.55 -5.46 2.82
CA ILE A 133 18.35 -5.23 1.38
C ILE A 133 18.86 -3.85 1.00
N GLU A 134 19.19 -3.67 -0.28
CA GLU A 134 19.42 -2.36 -0.85
C GLU A 134 18.09 -1.77 -1.32
N GLN A 135 17.79 -0.55 -0.87
CA GLN A 135 16.60 0.19 -1.29
C GLN A 135 16.92 1.67 -1.45
N VAL A 136 16.27 2.31 -2.43
CA VAL A 136 16.39 3.75 -2.70
C VAL A 136 15.85 4.56 -1.53
N THR A 137 14.68 4.15 -1.02
CA THR A 137 13.97 4.80 0.09
C THR A 137 12.97 3.84 0.71
N TYR A 138 12.54 4.16 1.92
CA TYR A 138 11.38 3.57 2.58
C TYR A 138 10.33 4.64 2.83
N ILE A 139 9.07 4.36 2.48
CA ILE A 139 7.93 5.23 2.77
C ILE A 139 6.98 4.51 3.71
N GLY A 140 6.67 5.12 4.83
CA GLY A 140 5.79 4.52 5.82
C GLY A 140 5.55 5.41 7.02
N SER A 141 5.26 4.78 8.14
CA SER A 141 5.05 5.44 9.42
C SER A 141 5.71 4.60 10.52
N ASP A 142 5.82 5.14 11.71
CA ASP A 142 6.26 4.37 12.88
C ASP A 142 5.05 3.63 13.48
N ASP A 143 4.93 2.35 13.18
CA ASP A 143 3.82 1.50 13.62
C ASP A 143 3.74 1.37 15.14
N GLU A 144 4.87 1.41 15.84
CA GLU A 144 4.90 1.38 17.30
C GLU A 144 4.32 2.67 17.88
N VAL A 145 4.69 3.82 17.30
CA VAL A 145 4.14 5.13 17.68
C VAL A 145 2.65 5.22 17.33
N PHE A 146 2.23 4.73 16.16
CA PHE A 146 0.82 4.72 15.77
C PHE A 146 -0.07 4.00 16.78
N GLU A 147 0.27 2.76 17.11
CA GLU A 147 -0.49 1.97 18.07
C GLU A 147 -0.44 2.57 19.47
N TYR A 148 0.75 3.03 19.90
CA TYR A 148 0.93 3.67 21.19
C TYR A 148 0.06 4.92 21.34
N GLU A 149 0.07 5.83 20.39
CA GLU A 149 -0.73 7.06 20.45
C GLU A 149 -2.25 6.78 20.37
N MET A 150 -2.66 5.79 19.56
CA MET A 150 -4.05 5.34 19.53
C MET A 150 -4.49 4.74 20.86
N CYS A 151 -3.66 3.90 21.47
CA CYS A 151 -3.94 3.35 22.81
C CYS A 151 -4.00 4.44 23.87
N LYS A 152 -3.09 5.40 23.88
CA LYS A 152 -3.15 6.55 24.79
C LYS A 152 -4.44 7.35 24.64
N TYR A 153 -4.81 7.64 23.39
CA TYR A 153 -6.05 8.33 23.10
C TYR A 153 -7.27 7.59 23.67
N LEU A 154 -7.34 6.28 23.43
CA LEU A 154 -8.40 5.43 23.95
C LEU A 154 -8.39 5.37 25.48
N PHE A 155 -7.24 5.08 26.10
CA PHE A 155 -7.12 4.90 27.56
C PHE A 155 -7.41 6.21 28.31
N ASN A 156 -6.99 7.36 27.79
CA ASN A 156 -7.35 8.67 28.32
C ASN A 156 -8.88 8.87 28.31
N SER A 157 -9.55 8.47 27.24
CA SER A 157 -11.01 8.55 27.11
C SER A 157 -11.77 7.64 28.09
N MET A 158 -11.06 6.66 28.68
CA MET A 158 -11.55 5.73 29.69
C MET A 158 -11.14 6.12 31.11
N GLY A 159 -10.44 7.23 31.29
CA GLY A 159 -9.90 7.64 32.60
C GLY A 159 -8.76 6.75 33.10
N GLY A 160 -8.01 6.13 32.17
CA GLY A 160 -6.83 5.29 32.47
C GLY A 160 -7.14 3.93 33.09
N LYS A 161 -8.39 3.45 33.02
CA LYS A 161 -8.81 2.17 33.62
C LYS A 161 -9.89 1.50 32.78
N GLY A 162 -9.96 0.17 32.87
CA GLY A 162 -10.99 -0.65 32.20
C GLY A 162 -10.46 -1.93 31.63
N LYS A 163 -11.36 -2.78 31.15
CA LYS A 163 -11.11 -4.11 30.59
C LYS A 163 -10.96 -4.03 29.08
N VAL A 164 -9.81 -4.39 28.56
CA VAL A 164 -9.44 -4.22 27.14
C VAL A 164 -9.12 -5.56 26.48
N VAL A 165 -9.59 -5.73 25.26
CA VAL A 165 -9.18 -6.80 24.35
C VAL A 165 -8.30 -6.20 23.24
N HIS A 166 -7.20 -6.87 22.93
CA HIS A 166 -6.35 -6.55 21.77
C HIS A 166 -6.53 -7.60 20.68
N ILE A 167 -6.85 -7.15 19.46
CA ILE A 167 -6.93 -8.00 18.26
C ILE A 167 -5.78 -7.62 17.34
N ASP A 168 -4.77 -8.50 17.34
CA ASP A 168 -3.49 -8.32 16.65
C ASP A 168 -3.58 -8.65 15.15
N GLY A 169 -2.57 -8.23 14.38
CA GLY A 169 -2.46 -8.47 12.95
C GLY A 169 -1.95 -9.86 12.59
N VAL A 170 -1.28 -9.95 11.43
CA VAL A 170 -0.56 -11.15 10.98
C VAL A 170 0.77 -11.24 11.72
N PRO A 171 1.05 -12.29 12.52
CA PRO A 171 2.24 -12.35 13.37
C PRO A 171 3.58 -12.21 12.61
N ALA A 172 3.66 -12.67 11.37
CA ALA A 172 4.84 -12.55 10.51
C ALA A 172 5.02 -11.16 9.89
N ALA A 173 4.04 -10.25 10.02
CA ALA A 173 4.13 -8.90 9.47
C ALA A 173 4.92 -7.97 10.40
N PHE A 174 5.79 -7.14 9.80
CA PHE A 174 6.53 -6.11 10.54
C PHE A 174 5.59 -5.19 11.33
N THR A 175 4.52 -4.71 10.67
CA THR A 175 3.52 -3.82 11.27
C THR A 175 2.87 -4.43 12.51
N ALA A 176 2.48 -5.72 12.47
CA ALA A 176 1.86 -6.39 13.63
C ALA A 176 2.82 -6.47 14.82
N GLN A 177 4.09 -6.83 14.57
CA GLN A 177 5.09 -6.90 15.63
C GLN A 177 5.34 -5.55 16.28
N LYS A 178 5.39 -4.47 15.47
CA LYS A 178 5.62 -3.11 15.95
C LYS A 178 4.38 -2.54 16.68
N ARG A 179 3.18 -2.72 16.12
CA ARG A 179 1.93 -2.29 16.76
C ARG A 179 1.76 -2.96 18.12
N LYS A 180 2.06 -4.26 18.22
CA LYS A 180 2.03 -4.97 19.50
C LYS A 180 2.95 -4.34 20.55
N LEU A 181 4.16 -3.93 20.19
CA LEU A 181 5.07 -3.23 21.11
C LEU A 181 4.48 -1.89 21.57
N GLY A 182 3.84 -1.13 20.66
CA GLY A 182 3.13 0.12 20.98
C GLY A 182 1.99 -0.11 22.00
N PHE A 183 1.17 -1.14 21.76
CA PHE A 183 0.11 -1.55 22.69
C PHE A 183 0.69 -1.93 24.07
N GLU A 184 1.68 -2.80 24.13
CA GLU A 184 2.30 -3.25 25.37
C GLU A 184 2.92 -2.09 26.17
N LYS A 185 3.53 -1.12 25.47
CA LYS A 185 4.07 0.11 26.07
C LYS A 185 2.95 0.95 26.68
N ALA A 186 1.86 1.18 25.93
CA ALA A 186 0.74 1.96 26.43
C ALA A 186 0.07 1.33 27.66
N VAL A 187 -0.10 -0.01 27.65
CA VAL A 187 -0.63 -0.75 28.81
C VAL A 187 0.28 -0.62 30.03
N LYS A 188 1.60 -0.75 29.84
CA LYS A 188 2.56 -0.60 30.93
C LYS A 188 2.51 0.77 31.62
N GLU A 189 2.22 1.81 30.86
CA GLU A 189 2.08 3.19 31.37
C GLU A 189 0.69 3.46 32.02
N ASN A 190 -0.28 2.56 31.83
CA ASN A 190 -1.65 2.69 32.35
C ASN A 190 -2.04 1.46 33.19
N PRO A 191 -1.56 1.35 34.43
CA PRO A 191 -1.74 0.15 35.26
C PRO A 191 -3.21 -0.15 35.64
N GLY A 192 -4.12 0.78 35.41
CA GLY A 192 -5.57 0.58 35.57
C GLY A 192 -6.22 -0.15 34.38
N ILE A 193 -5.49 -0.36 33.29
CA ILE A 193 -5.97 -1.12 32.13
C ILE A 193 -5.71 -2.61 32.34
N GLU A 194 -6.80 -3.39 32.38
CA GLU A 194 -6.76 -4.85 32.44
C GLU A 194 -6.87 -5.44 31.04
N VAL A 195 -5.80 -6.10 30.56
CA VAL A 195 -5.82 -6.79 29.27
C VAL A 195 -6.43 -8.18 29.44
N LEU A 196 -7.66 -8.38 28.99
CA LEU A 196 -8.38 -9.64 29.08
C LEU A 196 -7.82 -10.71 28.14
N ALA A 197 -7.44 -10.29 26.93
CA ALA A 197 -6.86 -11.15 25.89
C ALA A 197 -6.13 -10.32 24.82
N SER A 198 -5.13 -10.96 24.19
CA SER A 198 -4.52 -10.49 22.95
C SER A 198 -4.46 -11.67 21.98
N GLN A 199 -5.15 -11.58 20.83
CA GLN A 199 -5.25 -12.66 19.85
C GLN A 199 -5.15 -12.16 18.42
N PRO A 200 -4.57 -12.93 17.47
CA PRO A 200 -4.45 -12.54 16.09
C PRO A 200 -5.80 -12.61 15.35
N GLY A 201 -6.20 -11.51 14.72
CA GLY A 201 -7.31 -11.42 13.76
C GLY A 201 -6.84 -11.41 12.30
N LEU A 202 -5.51 -11.52 12.08
CA LEU A 202 -4.88 -11.71 10.78
C LEU A 202 -5.13 -10.58 9.77
N TYR A 203 -5.37 -9.36 10.25
CA TYR A 203 -5.69 -8.19 9.42
C TYR A 203 -6.92 -8.38 8.51
N ARG A 204 -7.84 -9.29 8.87
CA ARG A 204 -9.02 -9.63 8.07
C ARG A 204 -10.30 -9.59 8.91
N ARG A 205 -11.37 -9.06 8.32
CA ARG A 205 -12.67 -8.87 8.97
C ARG A 205 -13.22 -10.17 9.58
N LEU A 206 -13.41 -11.20 8.75
CA LEU A 206 -14.03 -12.44 9.20
C LEU A 206 -13.23 -13.18 10.30
N PRO A 207 -11.91 -13.42 10.18
CA PRO A 207 -11.15 -14.02 11.28
C PRO A 207 -11.23 -13.21 12.58
N ALA A 208 -11.14 -11.88 12.51
CA ALA A 208 -11.24 -11.02 13.69
C ALA A 208 -12.63 -11.10 14.35
N THR A 209 -13.70 -11.10 13.54
CA THR A 209 -15.06 -11.26 14.01
C THR A 209 -15.21 -12.57 14.78
N GLN A 210 -14.77 -13.69 14.22
CA GLN A 210 -14.86 -15.02 14.86
C GLN A 210 -14.07 -15.08 16.17
N VAL A 211 -12.85 -14.53 16.19
CA VAL A 211 -12.06 -14.43 17.42
C VAL A 211 -12.78 -13.60 18.47
N PHE A 212 -13.33 -12.46 18.08
CA PHE A 212 -13.99 -11.54 19.00
C PHE A 212 -15.32 -12.09 19.53
N GLU A 213 -16.10 -12.79 18.72
CA GLU A 213 -17.32 -13.49 19.17
C GLU A 213 -17.01 -14.51 20.27
N ASN A 214 -15.95 -15.30 20.15
CA ASN A 214 -15.48 -16.22 21.19
C ASN A 214 -15.06 -15.47 22.47
N LEU A 215 -14.39 -14.31 22.30
CA LEU A 215 -13.99 -13.49 23.45
C LEU A 215 -15.19 -12.86 24.17
N MET A 216 -16.24 -12.45 23.43
CA MET A 216 -17.49 -11.95 24.03
C MET A 216 -18.24 -13.02 24.86
N GLN A 217 -18.13 -14.29 24.47
CA GLN A 217 -18.70 -15.39 25.25
C GLN A 217 -17.92 -15.61 26.54
N ARG A 218 -16.60 -15.48 26.48
CA ARG A 218 -15.70 -15.68 27.63
C ARG A 218 -15.72 -14.50 28.61
N PHE A 219 -15.82 -13.29 28.09
CA PHE A 219 -15.74 -12.04 28.85
C PHE A 219 -17.05 -11.24 28.69
N PRO A 220 -17.94 -11.29 29.69
CA PRO A 220 -19.21 -10.57 29.64
C PRO A 220 -19.04 -9.05 29.63
N GLU A 221 -17.95 -8.54 30.18
CA GLU A 221 -17.61 -7.11 30.24
C GLU A 221 -16.31 -6.86 29.47
N ILE A 222 -16.41 -6.05 28.40
CA ILE A 222 -15.28 -5.55 27.60
C ILE A 222 -15.54 -4.06 27.40
N ASP A 223 -14.72 -3.21 28.02
CA ASP A 223 -14.89 -1.76 27.93
C ASP A 223 -14.37 -1.21 26.61
N ALA A 224 -13.27 -1.80 26.09
CA ALA A 224 -12.72 -1.40 24.81
C ALA A 224 -12.02 -2.53 24.06
N VAL A 225 -11.93 -2.35 22.73
CA VAL A 225 -11.15 -3.19 21.82
C VAL A 225 -10.14 -2.33 21.08
N VAL A 226 -8.87 -2.72 21.18
CA VAL A 226 -7.78 -2.20 20.36
C VAL A 226 -7.59 -3.18 19.22
N SER A 227 -7.89 -2.75 18.01
CA SER A 227 -7.74 -3.56 16.80
C SER A 227 -6.58 -3.03 15.98
N ALA A 228 -5.64 -3.91 15.65
CA ALA A 228 -4.43 -3.53 14.93
C ALA A 228 -4.70 -3.04 13.48
N ASN A 229 -5.93 -3.14 12.97
CA ASN A 229 -6.37 -2.42 11.78
C ASN A 229 -7.89 -2.23 11.72
N ASP A 230 -8.33 -1.40 10.78
CA ASP A 230 -9.73 -1.02 10.63
C ASP A 230 -10.62 -2.13 10.05
N ASP A 231 -10.11 -2.96 9.13
CA ASP A 231 -10.93 -4.04 8.56
C ASP A 231 -11.37 -5.04 9.64
N MET A 232 -10.49 -5.33 10.59
CA MET A 232 -10.83 -6.09 11.80
C MET A 232 -11.78 -5.31 12.71
N ALA A 233 -11.49 -4.02 12.97
CA ALA A 233 -12.31 -3.16 13.83
C ALA A 233 -13.75 -3.07 13.38
N VAL A 234 -13.99 -2.92 12.07
CA VAL A 234 -15.35 -2.87 11.50
C VAL A 234 -16.09 -4.19 11.74
N GLY A 235 -15.45 -5.35 11.53
CA GLY A 235 -16.06 -6.65 11.83
C GLY A 235 -16.39 -6.81 13.32
N ILE A 236 -15.56 -6.31 14.21
CA ILE A 236 -15.80 -6.30 15.66
C ILE A 236 -17.00 -5.39 16.02
N VAL A 237 -17.09 -4.21 15.40
CA VAL A 237 -18.24 -3.30 15.57
C VAL A 237 -19.54 -3.98 15.13
N GLU A 238 -19.53 -4.68 13.99
CA GLU A 238 -20.67 -5.45 13.49
C GLU A 238 -21.08 -6.56 14.47
N ALA A 239 -20.12 -7.31 15.02
CA ALA A 239 -20.38 -8.35 16.04
C ALA A 239 -20.97 -7.76 17.32
N LEU A 240 -20.47 -6.63 17.81
CA LEU A 240 -21.01 -5.93 18.98
C LEU A 240 -22.46 -5.50 18.75
N HIS A 241 -22.77 -4.97 17.56
CA HIS A 241 -24.14 -4.58 17.22
C HIS A 241 -25.09 -5.77 17.16
N ALA A 242 -24.67 -6.88 16.51
CA ALA A 242 -25.45 -8.11 16.45
C ALA A 242 -25.73 -8.71 17.84
N ALA A 243 -24.80 -8.56 18.78
CA ALA A 243 -24.93 -9.01 20.16
C ALA A 243 -25.71 -8.02 21.08
N GLY A 244 -26.25 -6.91 20.56
CA GLY A 244 -26.94 -5.86 21.34
C GLY A 244 -26.00 -5.09 22.28
N ARG A 245 -24.69 -5.10 22.01
CA ARG A 245 -23.63 -4.42 22.80
C ARG A 245 -23.08 -3.17 22.10
N GLY A 246 -23.67 -2.77 20.97
CA GLY A 246 -23.26 -1.58 20.22
C GLY A 246 -23.27 -0.33 21.08
N GLY A 247 -22.23 0.50 20.94
CA GLY A 247 -22.06 1.75 21.69
C GLY A 247 -21.64 1.62 23.16
N LYS A 248 -21.60 0.40 23.72
CA LYS A 248 -21.12 0.14 25.10
C LYS A 248 -19.64 -0.13 25.17
N THR A 249 -19.07 -0.75 24.14
CA THR A 249 -17.65 -1.08 24.02
C THR A 249 -17.02 -0.12 23.01
N LYS A 250 -15.97 0.60 23.41
CA LYS A 250 -15.21 1.46 22.49
C LYS A 250 -14.32 0.61 21.59
N VAL A 251 -14.35 0.85 20.29
CA VAL A 251 -13.48 0.15 19.31
C VAL A 251 -12.61 1.17 18.60
N VAL A 252 -11.30 0.90 18.58
CA VAL A 252 -10.34 1.67 17.79
C VAL A 252 -9.64 0.79 16.77
N GLY A 253 -9.16 1.40 15.68
CA GLY A 253 -8.41 0.76 14.61
C GLY A 253 -7.31 1.65 14.06
N ILE A 254 -6.68 1.18 13.01
CA ILE A 254 -5.66 1.90 12.23
C ILE A 254 -5.95 1.62 10.77
N ASP A 255 -5.87 2.57 9.92
CA ASP A 255 -5.78 2.64 8.45
C ASP A 255 -6.54 3.86 7.89
N GLY A 256 -7.66 4.27 8.48
CA GLY A 256 -8.55 5.29 7.94
C GLY A 256 -9.34 4.82 6.71
N ILE A 257 -9.77 3.54 6.66
CA ILE A 257 -10.56 3.02 5.54
C ILE A 257 -11.99 3.60 5.52
N PRO A 258 -12.66 3.65 4.36
CA PRO A 258 -14.01 4.24 4.23
C PRO A 258 -15.04 3.68 5.21
N ASP A 259 -15.05 2.36 5.43
CA ASP A 259 -15.99 1.70 6.35
C ASP A 259 -15.78 2.17 7.81
N ALA A 260 -14.52 2.35 8.24
CA ALA A 260 -14.20 2.87 9.57
C ALA A 260 -14.58 4.34 9.70
N ILE A 261 -14.28 5.16 8.69
CA ILE A 261 -14.71 6.58 8.63
C ILE A 261 -16.23 6.68 8.77
N GLN A 262 -16.98 5.85 8.05
CA GLN A 262 -18.43 5.80 8.16
C GLN A 262 -18.89 5.35 9.54
N ALA A 263 -18.30 4.29 10.10
CA ALA A 263 -18.63 3.77 11.43
C ALA A 263 -18.37 4.82 12.54
N ILE A 264 -17.30 5.62 12.40
CA ILE A 264 -17.01 6.75 13.31
C ILE A 264 -18.08 7.86 13.17
N ALA A 265 -18.41 8.24 11.93
CA ALA A 265 -19.44 9.26 11.67
C ALA A 265 -20.81 8.86 12.24
N GLU A 266 -21.15 7.58 12.19
CA GLU A 266 -22.37 7.00 12.77
C GLU A 266 -22.28 6.76 14.29
N GLY A 267 -21.13 6.99 14.93
CA GLY A 267 -20.91 6.77 16.36
C GLY A 267 -20.84 5.30 16.77
N LYS A 268 -20.61 4.39 15.81
CA LYS A 268 -20.47 2.93 16.03
C LYS A 268 -19.04 2.53 16.37
N MET A 269 -18.04 3.25 15.85
CA MET A 269 -16.62 3.09 16.14
C MET A 269 -16.09 4.34 16.85
N PHE A 270 -15.16 4.18 17.77
CA PHE A 270 -14.69 5.29 18.61
C PHE A 270 -13.68 6.18 17.85
N ALA A 271 -12.66 5.58 17.23
CA ALA A 271 -11.65 6.30 16.47
C ALA A 271 -10.83 5.36 15.57
N THR A 272 -10.12 5.93 14.61
CA THR A 272 -9.05 5.27 13.85
C THR A 272 -7.83 6.18 13.71
N ALA A 273 -6.64 5.62 13.53
CA ALA A 273 -5.48 6.38 13.11
C ALA A 273 -5.30 6.27 11.59
N ASP A 274 -5.20 7.40 10.90
CA ASP A 274 -5.00 7.44 9.45
C ASP A 274 -3.57 7.00 9.08
N PHE A 275 -3.42 5.74 8.69
CA PHE A 275 -2.16 5.16 8.21
C PHE A 275 -1.94 5.41 6.71
N SER A 276 -2.94 5.97 6.04
CA SER A 276 -2.94 6.43 4.65
C SER A 276 -2.21 5.57 3.63
N GLY A 277 -2.81 4.44 3.26
CA GLY A 277 -2.31 3.61 2.16
C GLY A 277 -2.21 4.37 0.83
N HIS A 278 -3.16 5.29 0.56
CA HIS A 278 -3.13 6.16 -0.61
C HIS A 278 -1.87 7.02 -0.66
N ASP A 279 -1.53 7.72 0.43
CA ASP A 279 -0.41 8.66 0.43
C ASP A 279 0.93 7.93 0.42
N GLN A 280 1.05 6.82 1.17
CA GLN A 280 2.25 5.98 1.14
C GLN A 280 2.56 5.49 -0.27
N SER A 281 1.56 4.97 -0.97
CA SER A 281 1.74 4.40 -2.31
C SER A 281 1.95 5.48 -3.38
N TYR A 282 1.25 6.62 -3.28
CA TYR A 282 1.48 7.76 -4.17
C TYR A 282 2.92 8.24 -4.06
N LEU A 283 3.41 8.49 -2.83
CA LEU A 283 4.78 8.91 -2.58
C LEU A 283 5.82 7.86 -2.99
N ALA A 284 5.51 6.57 -2.83
CA ALA A 284 6.42 5.50 -3.25
C ALA A 284 6.61 5.45 -4.78
N VAL A 285 5.53 5.58 -5.53
CA VAL A 285 5.61 5.68 -7.01
C VAL A 285 6.28 6.99 -7.43
N GLN A 286 6.03 8.09 -6.72
CA GLN A 286 6.70 9.37 -6.96
C GLN A 286 8.20 9.28 -6.67
N ALA A 287 8.61 8.58 -5.61
CA ALA A 287 10.02 8.32 -5.31
C ALA A 287 10.70 7.49 -6.43
N ALA A 288 10.02 6.47 -6.94
CA ALA A 288 10.50 5.70 -8.11
C ALA A 288 10.71 6.61 -9.33
N ALA A 289 9.71 7.44 -9.67
CA ALA A 289 9.81 8.38 -10.79
C ALA A 289 10.99 9.36 -10.65
N LYS A 290 11.20 9.90 -9.45
CA LYS A 290 12.31 10.80 -9.15
C LYS A 290 13.67 10.10 -9.28
N HIS A 291 13.78 8.92 -8.71
CA HIS A 291 15.01 8.12 -8.81
C HIS A 291 15.37 7.79 -10.26
N LEU A 292 14.40 7.37 -11.07
CA LEU A 292 14.60 7.06 -12.50
C LEU A 292 15.01 8.29 -13.34
N LYS A 293 14.69 9.49 -12.88
CA LYS A 293 15.16 10.77 -13.47
C LYS A 293 16.53 11.22 -12.94
N GLY A 294 17.14 10.47 -12.02
CA GLY A 294 18.40 10.84 -11.38
C GLY A 294 18.24 11.91 -10.29
N GLU A 295 17.02 12.20 -9.85
CA GLU A 295 16.77 13.13 -8.75
C GLU A 295 17.11 12.48 -7.39
N LYS A 296 17.57 13.30 -6.45
CA LYS A 296 17.86 12.82 -5.08
C LYS A 296 16.56 12.48 -4.33
N VAL A 297 16.50 11.28 -3.78
CA VAL A 297 15.40 10.81 -2.91
C VAL A 297 15.96 10.61 -1.49
N PRO A 298 15.28 11.08 -0.44
CA PRO A 298 15.67 10.80 0.95
C PRO A 298 15.64 9.29 1.24
N ALA A 299 16.48 8.83 2.15
CA ALA A 299 16.51 7.40 2.54
C ALA A 299 15.20 6.94 3.20
N GLU A 300 14.49 7.86 3.84
CA GLU A 300 13.21 7.60 4.49
C GLU A 300 12.25 8.77 4.33
N ILE A 301 10.95 8.44 4.20
CA ILE A 301 9.84 9.40 4.22
C ILE A 301 8.81 8.86 5.20
N MET A 302 8.73 9.51 6.37
CA MET A 302 7.88 9.06 7.47
C MET A 302 6.63 9.95 7.58
N LEU A 303 5.45 9.33 7.49
CA LEU A 303 4.17 10.01 7.61
C LEU A 303 3.75 10.09 9.09
N PRO A 304 3.18 11.23 9.52
CA PRO A 304 2.78 11.44 10.91
C PRO A 304 1.52 10.66 11.28
N VAL A 305 1.33 10.45 12.58
CA VAL A 305 0.07 9.94 13.15
C VAL A 305 -1.02 11.02 13.08
N PHE A 306 -2.18 10.66 12.54
CA PHE A 306 -3.37 11.50 12.57
C PHE A 306 -4.57 10.68 13.04
N ILE A 307 -5.10 11.00 14.22
CA ILE A 307 -6.26 10.31 14.80
C ILE A 307 -7.54 10.93 14.24
N ILE A 308 -8.41 10.08 13.72
CA ILE A 308 -9.75 10.42 13.22
C ILE A 308 -10.76 9.94 14.25
N ASP A 309 -11.58 10.88 14.75
CA ASP A 309 -12.65 10.63 15.70
C ASP A 309 -13.94 11.37 15.29
N LYS A 310 -14.94 11.32 16.13
CA LYS A 310 -16.23 11.98 15.90
C LYS A 310 -16.11 13.50 15.69
N ASN A 311 -15.07 14.15 16.23
CA ASN A 311 -14.93 15.61 16.19
C ASN A 311 -14.36 16.08 14.84
N ASN A 312 -13.57 15.25 14.16
CA ASN A 312 -12.87 15.62 12.92
C ASN A 312 -13.23 14.76 11.70
N VAL A 313 -14.00 13.67 11.87
CA VAL A 313 -14.36 12.76 10.78
C VAL A 313 -15.08 13.46 9.60
N GLY A 314 -15.76 14.57 9.86
CA GLY A 314 -16.39 15.37 8.80
C GLY A 314 -15.43 16.11 7.87
N SER A 315 -14.16 16.26 8.27
CA SER A 315 -13.13 16.97 7.51
C SER A 315 -12.20 16.05 6.69
N VAL A 316 -12.32 14.72 6.84
CA VAL A 316 -11.49 13.76 6.11
C VAL A 316 -12.18 13.27 4.85
N SER A 317 -11.39 12.87 3.85
CA SER A 317 -11.91 12.29 2.61
C SER A 317 -12.61 10.97 2.89
N LYS A 318 -13.82 10.80 2.35
CA LYS A 318 -14.64 9.60 2.56
C LYS A 318 -14.17 8.42 1.72
N THR A 319 -13.53 8.68 0.60
CA THR A 319 -13.01 7.66 -0.31
C THR A 319 -11.55 7.92 -0.65
N PRO A 320 -10.76 6.89 -0.97
CA PRO A 320 -9.39 7.06 -1.44
C PRO A 320 -9.28 7.87 -2.74
N GLU A 321 -10.30 7.81 -3.60
CA GLU A 321 -10.37 8.54 -4.86
C GLU A 321 -10.45 10.06 -4.67
N ASP A 322 -11.10 10.51 -3.60
CA ASP A 322 -11.27 11.92 -3.24
C ASP A 322 -10.11 12.50 -2.44
N ARG A 323 -9.13 11.65 -2.09
CA ARG A 323 -8.01 12.06 -1.26
C ARG A 323 -7.11 13.04 -1.99
N ALA A 324 -6.71 14.10 -1.30
CA ALA A 324 -5.77 15.07 -1.84
C ALA A 324 -4.41 14.41 -2.12
N ILE A 325 -3.74 14.86 -3.18
CA ILE A 325 -2.38 14.41 -3.49
C ILE A 325 -1.44 14.86 -2.38
N PRO A 326 -0.63 13.96 -1.78
CA PRO A 326 0.34 14.34 -0.77
C PRO A 326 1.43 15.25 -1.36
N SER A 327 1.78 16.30 -0.65
CA SER A 327 2.87 17.19 -1.06
C SER A 327 4.21 16.53 -0.80
N TRP A 328 5.00 16.32 -1.86
CA TRP A 328 6.36 15.78 -1.73
C TRP A 328 7.21 16.61 -0.76
N ASP A 329 7.27 17.94 -0.94
CA ASP A 329 8.14 18.81 -0.16
C ASP A 329 7.79 18.81 1.34
N LYS A 330 6.48 18.77 1.65
CA LYS A 330 6.04 18.61 3.05
C LYS A 330 6.41 17.22 3.59
N SER A 331 6.24 16.16 2.81
CA SER A 331 6.53 14.80 3.23
C SER A 331 8.01 14.53 3.46
N VAL A 332 8.90 15.26 2.77
CA VAL A 332 10.38 15.15 2.94
C VAL A 332 10.96 16.21 3.88
N GLY A 333 10.12 16.99 4.56
CA GLY A 333 10.58 18.01 5.53
C GLY A 333 11.32 19.21 4.91
N LYS A 334 10.97 19.60 3.68
CA LYS A 334 11.57 20.75 2.97
C LYS A 334 10.77 22.05 3.09
N VAL A 335 9.78 22.11 3.97
CA VAL A 335 8.93 23.30 4.21
C VAL A 335 9.04 23.77 5.64
#